data_f1f5e75545d05c649364cf46d127e9f0
#
_entry.id   f1f5e75545d05c649364cf46d127e9f0
#
_cell.length_a   1.000
_cell.length_b   1.000
_cell.length_c   1.000
_cell.angle_alpha   90.00
_cell.angle_beta   90.00
_cell.angle_gamma   90.00
#
_symmetry.space_group_name_H-M   'P 1'
#
loop_
_entity.id
_entity.type
_entity.pdbx_description
1 polymer ?
#
loop_
_entity_poly.entity_id
_entity_poly.type
_entity_poly.pdbx_seq_one_letter_code
_entity_poly.pdbx_strand_id
1 'polypeptide(L)'
;ATERVISEFLKLICGQDAVKILDAYRETIAVIIPEITVMFNFNQNNIHHSYDLWQHTLTALGTIEPNPILRMTMLLHDIGKPSVKTTDNSGQSHFQGHQLESKKIADRILHRLRLPSDFINKTLLLIEYHDVRFNGSKKLMKKVMNVLGTDLTKQLLEVEYADISAQSEYPVSYTHLTLPTKL
;
A
#
# COMPACT_ATOMS: atom_id res chain seq x y z
N ALA A 1 7.75 6.52 25.91
CA ALA A 1 6.35 6.77 25.50
C ALA A 1 6.13 6.42 24.02
N THR A 2 6.97 6.87 23.10
CA THR A 2 6.79 6.68 21.63
C THR A 2 6.76 5.20 21.21
N GLU A 3 7.70 4.39 21.70
CA GLU A 3 7.77 2.95 21.35
C GLU A 3 6.50 2.18 21.73
N ARG A 4 5.89 2.50 22.86
CA ARG A 4 4.63 1.88 23.29
C ARG A 4 3.50 2.28 22.36
N VAL A 5 3.40 3.54 21.95
CA VAL A 5 2.38 4.03 21.01
C VAL A 5 2.50 3.29 19.67
N ILE A 6 3.72 3.14 19.17
CA ILE A 6 3.96 2.44 17.91
C ILE A 6 3.63 0.95 18.02
N SER A 7 4.03 0.30 19.12
CA SER A 7 3.67 -1.11 19.36
C SER A 7 2.14 -1.32 19.36
N GLU A 8 1.40 -0.45 20.03
CA GLU A 8 -0.08 -0.53 20.04
C GLU A 8 -0.68 -0.18 18.67
N PHE A 9 -0.10 0.78 17.96
CA PHE A 9 -0.52 1.10 16.59
C PHE A 9 -0.34 -0.09 15.62
N LEU A 10 0.80 -0.79 15.68
CA LEU A 10 1.02 -1.99 14.87
C LEU A 10 0.03 -3.11 15.19
N LYS A 11 -0.33 -3.29 16.48
CA LYS A 11 -1.39 -4.22 16.87
C LYS A 11 -2.75 -3.80 16.34
N LEU A 12 -3.06 -2.50 16.39
CA LEU A 12 -4.31 -1.94 15.89
C LEU A 12 -4.48 -2.21 14.39
N ILE A 13 -3.48 -1.91 13.56
CA ILE A 13 -3.58 -2.13 12.12
C ILE A 13 -3.65 -3.61 11.73
N CYS A 14 -3.22 -4.51 12.61
CA CYS A 14 -3.34 -5.97 12.45
C CYS A 14 -4.59 -6.56 13.11
N GLY A 15 -5.36 -5.75 13.82
CA GLY A 15 -6.60 -6.19 14.49
C GLY A 15 -7.73 -6.49 13.51
N GLN A 16 -8.71 -7.27 13.97
CA GLN A 16 -9.88 -7.67 13.17
C GLN A 16 -10.72 -6.45 12.73
N ASP A 17 -10.84 -5.43 13.56
CA ASP A 17 -11.61 -4.21 13.28
C ASP A 17 -10.74 -3.04 12.78
N ALA A 18 -9.51 -3.31 12.33
CA ALA A 18 -8.54 -2.29 11.93
C ALA A 18 -9.14 -1.24 10.97
N VAL A 19 -9.83 -1.68 9.92
CA VAL A 19 -10.45 -0.81 8.91
C VAL A 19 -11.47 0.14 9.55
N LYS A 20 -12.37 -0.39 10.36
CA LYS A 20 -13.40 0.41 11.05
C LYS A 20 -12.80 1.44 12.00
N ILE A 21 -11.76 1.03 12.75
CA ILE A 21 -11.10 1.91 13.72
C ILE A 21 -10.30 3.00 13.00
N LEU A 22 -9.54 2.64 11.95
CA LEU A 22 -8.78 3.60 11.15
C LEU A 22 -9.69 4.64 10.49
N ASP A 23 -10.86 4.23 10.00
CA ASP A 23 -11.82 5.15 9.37
C ASP A 23 -12.50 6.05 10.42
N ALA A 24 -13.05 5.45 11.47
CA ALA A 24 -13.78 6.19 12.51
C ALA A 24 -12.90 7.18 13.30
N TYR A 25 -11.60 6.86 13.46
CA TYR A 25 -10.66 7.66 14.25
C TYR A 25 -9.50 8.23 13.42
N ARG A 26 -9.69 8.42 12.13
CA ARG A 26 -8.63 8.87 11.20
C ARG A 26 -7.91 10.13 11.66
N GLU A 27 -8.62 11.09 12.25
CA GLU A 27 -8.02 12.32 12.78
C GLU A 27 -7.11 12.04 14.00
N THR A 28 -7.47 11.05 14.82
CA THR A 28 -6.63 10.61 15.95
C THR A 28 -5.40 9.86 15.43
N ILE A 29 -5.54 9.03 14.40
CA ILE A 29 -4.43 8.35 13.76
C ILE A 29 -3.47 9.35 13.11
N ALA A 30 -3.99 10.44 12.55
CA ALA A 30 -3.19 11.53 11.99
C ALA A 30 -2.31 12.25 13.03
N VAL A 31 -2.57 12.12 14.33
CA VAL A 31 -1.65 12.59 15.38
C VAL A 31 -0.35 11.75 15.38
N ILE A 32 -0.44 10.46 15.02
CA ILE A 32 0.72 9.56 14.94
C ILE A 32 1.41 9.70 13.59
N ILE A 33 0.64 9.76 12.51
CA ILE A 33 1.11 9.87 11.12
C ILE A 33 0.38 11.04 10.44
N PRO A 34 0.80 12.29 10.65
CA PRO A 34 0.13 13.47 10.07
C PRO A 34 0.04 13.43 8.54
N GLU A 35 1.00 12.77 7.92
CA GLU A 35 1.11 12.69 6.47
C GLU A 35 -0.09 11.98 5.80
N ILE A 36 -0.85 11.14 6.51
CA ILE A 36 -2.03 10.46 5.93
C ILE A 36 -3.19 11.42 5.63
N THR A 37 -3.18 12.62 6.21
CA THR A 37 -4.26 13.61 6.01
C THR A 37 -4.43 14.00 4.54
N VAL A 38 -3.37 13.94 3.73
CA VAL A 38 -3.43 14.23 2.29
C VAL A 38 -4.27 13.23 1.49
N MET A 39 -4.54 12.08 2.08
CA MET A 39 -5.35 11.03 1.44
C MET A 39 -6.85 11.18 1.74
N PHE A 40 -7.21 11.93 2.80
CA PHE A 40 -8.61 12.09 3.20
C PHE A 40 -9.39 12.88 2.15
N ASN A 41 -10.51 12.31 1.69
CA ASN A 41 -11.36 12.91 0.65
C ASN A 41 -10.60 13.23 -0.66
N PHE A 42 -9.43 12.63 -0.90
CA PHE A 42 -8.68 12.85 -2.11
C PHE A 42 -9.31 12.08 -3.28
N ASN A 43 -10.00 12.81 -4.14
CA ASN A 43 -10.62 12.25 -5.33
C ASN A 43 -9.55 11.92 -6.39
N GLN A 44 -9.50 10.64 -6.78
CA GLN A 44 -8.54 10.14 -7.76
C GLN A 44 -8.94 10.51 -9.20
N ASN A 45 -10.21 10.87 -9.48
CA ASN A 45 -10.71 11.22 -10.83
C ASN A 45 -10.19 10.27 -11.93
N ASN A 46 -10.22 8.98 -11.65
CA ASN A 46 -9.77 7.94 -12.55
C ASN A 46 -10.87 6.91 -12.73
N ILE A 47 -11.10 6.46 -13.95
CA ILE A 47 -12.15 5.47 -14.31
C ILE A 47 -11.99 4.12 -13.58
N HIS A 48 -10.80 3.85 -13.05
CA HIS A 48 -10.50 2.62 -12.32
C HIS A 48 -10.74 2.71 -10.81
N HIS A 49 -11.08 3.89 -10.26
CA HIS A 49 -11.23 4.10 -8.83
C HIS A 49 -12.59 4.73 -8.51
N SER A 50 -13.48 3.92 -7.92
CA SER A 50 -14.80 4.37 -7.40
C SER A 50 -14.67 5.07 -6.04
N TYR A 51 -13.58 4.83 -5.32
CA TYR A 51 -13.31 5.32 -3.97
C TYR A 51 -12.36 6.50 -3.97
N ASP A 52 -12.45 7.36 -2.95
CA ASP A 52 -11.37 8.26 -2.64
C ASP A 52 -10.12 7.49 -2.19
N LEU A 53 -8.98 8.16 -2.11
CA LEU A 53 -7.70 7.51 -1.84
C LEU A 53 -7.66 6.86 -0.45
N TRP A 54 -8.33 7.46 0.56
CA TRP A 54 -8.39 6.90 1.90
C TRP A 54 -9.21 5.62 1.94
N GLN A 55 -10.41 5.63 1.35
CA GLN A 55 -11.28 4.45 1.27
C GLN A 55 -10.63 3.32 0.48
N HIS A 56 -9.98 3.62 -0.64
CA HIS A 56 -9.16 2.66 -1.38
C HIS A 56 -8.10 2.02 -0.49
N THR A 57 -7.32 2.85 0.21
CA THR A 57 -6.25 2.39 1.13
C THR A 57 -6.79 1.48 2.24
N LEU A 58 -7.92 1.83 2.85
CA LEU A 58 -8.55 1.02 3.89
C LEU A 58 -9.09 -0.31 3.36
N THR A 59 -9.68 -0.31 2.16
CA THR A 59 -10.17 -1.53 1.51
C THR A 59 -9.02 -2.49 1.22
N ALA A 60 -7.92 -1.98 0.64
CA ALA A 60 -6.72 -2.77 0.39
C ALA A 60 -6.10 -3.30 1.69
N LEU A 61 -6.02 -2.45 2.72
CA LEU A 61 -5.53 -2.85 4.05
C LEU A 61 -6.40 -3.95 4.66
N GLY A 62 -7.72 -3.89 4.50
CA GLY A 62 -8.64 -4.91 5.00
C GLY A 62 -8.50 -6.27 4.31
N THR A 63 -8.07 -6.28 3.05
CA THR A 63 -7.94 -7.48 2.22
C THR A 63 -6.65 -8.25 2.49
N ILE A 64 -5.55 -7.56 2.81
CA ILE A 64 -4.23 -8.18 3.02
C ILE A 64 -4.13 -8.85 4.40
N GLU A 65 -3.27 -9.87 4.51
CA GLU A 65 -3.01 -10.55 5.78
C GLU A 65 -2.64 -9.58 6.92
N PRO A 66 -3.02 -9.92 8.20
CA PRO A 66 -2.71 -9.11 9.37
C PRO A 66 -1.23 -9.22 9.78
N ASN A 67 -0.33 -8.96 8.86
CA ASN A 67 1.10 -8.87 9.07
C ASN A 67 1.49 -7.39 9.20
N PRO A 68 2.27 -6.97 10.22
CA PRO A 68 2.60 -5.57 10.43
C PRO A 68 3.29 -4.89 9.24
N ILE A 69 4.19 -5.60 8.53
CA ILE A 69 4.87 -5.07 7.34
C ILE A 69 3.86 -4.88 6.20
N LEU A 70 3.04 -5.88 5.93
CA LEU A 70 2.05 -5.83 4.86
C LEU A 70 0.99 -4.75 5.11
N ARG A 71 0.46 -4.67 6.33
CA ARG A 71 -0.53 -3.64 6.72
C ARG A 71 0.04 -2.24 6.69
N MET A 72 1.30 -2.04 7.11
CA MET A 72 1.98 -0.75 7.00
C MET A 72 2.27 -0.40 5.55
N THR A 73 2.65 -1.37 4.72
CA THR A 73 2.80 -1.20 3.27
C THR A 73 1.51 -0.69 2.66
N MET A 74 0.39 -1.36 2.92
CA MET A 74 -0.90 -0.94 2.38
C MET A 74 -1.33 0.44 2.87
N LEU A 75 -1.07 0.78 4.14
CA LEU A 75 -1.39 2.10 4.67
C LEU A 75 -0.65 3.23 3.95
N LEU A 76 0.56 2.97 3.45
CA LEU A 76 1.46 3.99 2.91
C LEU A 76 1.72 3.89 1.40
N HIS A 77 1.26 2.83 0.70
CA HIS A 77 1.65 2.55 -0.70
C HIS A 77 1.33 3.69 -1.67
N ASP A 78 0.23 4.34 -1.44
CA ASP A 78 -0.34 5.36 -2.33
C ASP A 78 -0.27 6.81 -1.77
N ILE A 79 0.37 7.01 -0.62
CA ILE A 79 0.45 8.32 0.05
C ILE A 79 1.11 9.41 -0.81
N GLY A 80 1.87 9.02 -1.82
CA GLY A 80 2.52 9.93 -2.77
C GLY A 80 1.61 10.41 -3.91
N LYS A 81 0.45 9.78 -4.15
CA LYS A 81 -0.46 10.15 -5.26
C LYS A 81 -0.85 11.64 -5.27
N PRO A 82 -1.22 12.25 -4.14
CA PRO A 82 -1.60 13.67 -4.14
C PRO A 82 -0.51 14.61 -4.64
N SER A 83 0.76 14.31 -4.35
CA SER A 83 1.90 15.18 -4.72
C SER A 83 2.36 15.05 -6.18
N VAL A 84 1.98 13.97 -6.87
CA VAL A 84 2.36 13.71 -8.27
C VAL A 84 1.16 13.76 -9.22
N LYS A 85 -0.02 14.15 -8.73
CA LYS A 85 -1.24 14.22 -9.53
C LYS A 85 -1.08 15.18 -10.70
N THR A 86 -1.34 14.69 -11.91
CA THR A 86 -1.51 15.49 -13.12
C THR A 86 -2.89 15.21 -13.72
N THR A 87 -3.42 16.16 -14.49
CA THR A 87 -4.73 15.98 -15.13
C THR A 87 -4.55 16.27 -16.62
N ASP A 88 -5.03 15.37 -17.47
CA ASP A 88 -5.01 15.56 -18.91
C ASP A 88 -6.17 16.42 -19.42
N ASN A 89 -6.18 16.67 -20.73
CA ASN A 89 -7.19 17.52 -21.39
C ASN A 89 -8.61 16.94 -21.33
N SER A 90 -8.77 15.66 -20.99
CA SER A 90 -10.08 15.01 -20.80
C SER A 90 -10.60 15.10 -19.36
N GLY A 91 -9.79 15.64 -18.44
CA GLY A 91 -10.08 15.73 -17.02
C GLY A 91 -9.68 14.46 -16.23
N GLN A 92 -9.05 13.47 -16.89
CA GLN A 92 -8.59 12.26 -16.23
C GLN A 92 -7.28 12.52 -15.47
N SER A 93 -7.20 12.00 -14.25
CA SER A 93 -6.00 12.12 -13.41
C SER A 93 -5.01 10.98 -13.63
N HIS A 94 -3.74 11.33 -13.60
CA HIS A 94 -2.59 10.42 -13.70
C HIS A 94 -1.66 10.62 -12.51
N PHE A 95 -1.00 9.54 -12.07
CA PHE A 95 -0.17 9.50 -10.86
C PHE A 95 1.21 8.88 -11.14
N GLN A 96 1.82 9.25 -12.26
CA GLN A 96 3.09 8.67 -12.69
C GLN A 96 4.19 8.91 -11.66
N GLY A 97 4.86 7.82 -11.24
CA GLY A 97 5.95 7.86 -10.27
C GLY A 97 5.49 7.95 -8.80
N HIS A 98 4.17 7.80 -8.50
CA HIS A 98 3.65 7.85 -7.14
C HIS A 98 4.33 6.83 -6.21
N GLN A 99 4.71 5.67 -6.69
CA GLN A 99 5.38 4.63 -5.90
C GLN A 99 6.73 5.10 -5.34
N LEU A 100 7.49 5.90 -6.10
CA LEU A 100 8.75 6.45 -5.64
C LEU A 100 8.53 7.60 -4.66
N GLU A 101 7.51 8.41 -4.87
CA GLU A 101 7.16 9.49 -3.94
C GLU A 101 6.58 8.91 -2.64
N SER A 102 5.70 7.90 -2.72
CA SER A 102 5.21 7.15 -1.55
C SER A 102 6.36 6.56 -0.75
N LYS A 103 7.35 5.95 -1.41
CA LYS A 103 8.56 5.42 -0.75
C LYS A 103 9.31 6.50 0.03
N LYS A 104 9.52 7.70 -0.55
CA LYS A 104 10.21 8.82 0.12
C LYS A 104 9.43 9.31 1.34
N ILE A 105 8.12 9.43 1.23
CA ILE A 105 7.26 9.86 2.35
C ILE A 105 7.28 8.78 3.44
N ALA A 106 7.08 7.51 3.06
CA ALA A 106 7.10 6.38 3.98
C ALA A 106 8.44 6.23 4.71
N ASP A 107 9.58 6.44 4.03
CA ASP A 107 10.91 6.39 4.64
C ASP A 107 11.03 7.38 5.82
N ARG A 108 10.61 8.62 5.63
CA ARG A 108 10.59 9.63 6.69
C ARG A 108 9.66 9.24 7.85
N ILE A 109 8.47 8.72 7.54
CA ILE A 109 7.50 8.27 8.54
C ILE A 109 8.09 7.13 9.37
N LEU A 110 8.58 6.07 8.74
CA LEU A 110 9.04 4.85 9.39
C LEU A 110 10.27 5.11 10.28
N HIS A 111 11.20 5.96 9.83
CA HIS A 111 12.35 6.40 10.65
C HIS A 111 11.91 7.26 11.84
N ARG A 112 10.99 8.22 11.65
CA ARG A 112 10.42 9.03 12.74
C ARG A 112 9.71 8.17 13.79
N LEU A 113 9.04 7.11 13.34
CA LEU A 113 8.39 6.11 14.20
C LEU A 113 9.39 5.15 14.86
N ARG A 114 10.68 5.23 14.54
CA ARG A 114 11.76 4.38 15.08
C ARG A 114 11.53 2.89 14.91
N LEU A 115 10.99 2.50 13.75
CA LEU A 115 10.82 1.10 13.43
C LEU A 115 12.18 0.41 13.14
N PRO A 116 12.29 -0.92 13.35
CA PRO A 116 13.51 -1.66 13.05
C PRO A 116 13.92 -1.55 11.57
N SER A 117 15.24 -1.51 11.30
CA SER A 117 15.75 -1.34 9.93
C SER A 117 15.26 -2.41 8.95
N ASP A 118 15.14 -3.66 9.39
CA ASP A 118 14.59 -4.74 8.55
C ASP A 118 13.11 -4.49 8.19
N PHE A 119 12.31 -4.02 9.16
CA PHE A 119 10.92 -3.63 8.92
C PHE A 119 10.83 -2.48 7.89
N ILE A 120 11.65 -1.43 8.09
CA ILE A 120 11.70 -0.27 7.20
C ILE A 120 12.07 -0.71 5.78
N ASN A 121 13.16 -1.44 5.62
CA ASN A 121 13.65 -1.88 4.32
C ASN A 121 12.61 -2.72 3.56
N LYS A 122 11.98 -3.69 4.21
CA LYS A 122 10.95 -4.52 3.59
C LYS A 122 9.73 -3.72 3.17
N THR A 123 9.24 -2.84 4.05
CA THR A 123 8.10 -1.97 3.75
C THR A 123 8.38 -1.06 2.56
N LEU A 124 9.56 -0.42 2.53
CA LEU A 124 9.96 0.49 1.44
C LEU A 124 10.12 -0.23 0.10
N LEU A 125 10.66 -1.46 0.10
CA LEU A 125 10.76 -2.27 -1.10
C LEU A 125 9.37 -2.67 -1.62
N LEU A 126 8.47 -3.08 -0.74
CA LEU A 126 7.10 -3.41 -1.14
C LEU A 126 6.36 -2.18 -1.71
N ILE A 127 6.52 -1.00 -1.11
CA ILE A 127 5.96 0.26 -1.62
C ILE A 127 6.54 0.61 -2.99
N GLU A 128 7.86 0.47 -3.18
CA GLU A 128 8.51 0.78 -4.45
C GLU A 128 8.01 -0.10 -5.60
N TYR A 129 7.76 -1.37 -5.32
CA TYR A 129 7.42 -2.37 -6.33
C TYR A 129 5.92 -2.67 -6.45
N HIS A 130 5.04 -2.08 -5.60
CA HIS A 130 3.62 -2.44 -5.54
C HIS A 130 2.88 -2.24 -6.87
N ASP A 131 3.31 -1.30 -7.70
CA ASP A 131 2.69 -1.00 -9.00
C ASP A 131 3.33 -1.77 -10.18
N VAL A 132 4.21 -2.72 -9.92
CA VAL A 132 4.79 -3.58 -10.96
C VAL A 132 3.72 -4.55 -11.45
N ARG A 133 3.44 -4.56 -12.74
CA ARG A 133 2.47 -5.49 -13.36
C ARG A 133 3.23 -6.57 -14.11
N PHE A 134 3.24 -7.78 -13.56
CA PHE A 134 4.01 -8.91 -14.12
C PHE A 134 3.46 -9.41 -15.46
N ASN A 135 2.13 -9.36 -15.68
CA ASN A 135 1.46 -9.74 -16.94
C ASN A 135 1.97 -11.06 -17.55
N GLY A 136 2.30 -12.05 -16.72
CA GLY A 136 2.86 -13.33 -17.14
C GLY A 136 4.34 -13.29 -17.58
N SER A 137 5.03 -12.17 -17.45
CA SER A 137 6.44 -12.04 -17.83
C SER A 137 7.38 -12.73 -16.85
N LYS A 138 7.83 -13.95 -17.21
CA LYS A 138 8.85 -14.69 -16.44
C LYS A 138 10.16 -13.90 -16.28
N LYS A 139 10.54 -13.11 -17.29
CA LYS A 139 11.76 -12.28 -17.24
C LYS A 139 11.65 -11.19 -16.16
N LEU A 140 10.50 -10.50 -16.10
CA LEU A 140 10.26 -9.46 -15.11
C LEU A 140 10.18 -10.07 -13.70
N MET A 141 9.47 -11.19 -13.56
CA MET A 141 9.39 -11.93 -12.29
C MET A 141 10.79 -12.30 -11.76
N LYS A 142 11.65 -12.88 -12.61
CA LYS A 142 13.04 -13.21 -12.22
C LYS A 142 13.83 -11.96 -11.81
N LYS A 143 13.66 -10.84 -12.52
CA LYS A 143 14.33 -9.57 -12.18
C LYS A 143 13.91 -9.09 -10.79
N VAL A 144 12.63 -9.10 -10.50
CA VAL A 144 12.09 -8.68 -9.19
C VAL A 144 12.55 -9.64 -8.10
N MET A 145 12.47 -10.96 -8.32
CA MET A 145 12.96 -11.96 -7.37
C MET A 145 14.45 -11.83 -7.05
N ASN A 146 15.28 -11.43 -8.01
CA ASN A 146 16.69 -11.18 -7.75
C ASN A 146 16.95 -9.97 -6.84
N VAL A 147 16.04 -8.99 -6.85
CA VAL A 147 16.14 -7.80 -5.96
C VAL A 147 15.53 -8.07 -4.59
N LEU A 148 14.33 -8.64 -4.57
CA LEU A 148 13.54 -8.80 -3.34
C LEU A 148 13.83 -10.11 -2.60
N GLY A 149 14.32 -11.13 -3.30
CA GLY A 149 14.31 -12.50 -2.82
C GLY A 149 12.93 -13.15 -2.92
N THR A 150 12.87 -14.45 -2.70
CA THR A 150 11.66 -15.25 -2.91
C THR A 150 10.53 -14.85 -1.95
N ASP A 151 10.83 -14.68 -0.66
CA ASP A 151 9.79 -14.45 0.36
C ASP A 151 9.16 -13.05 0.24
N LEU A 152 9.97 -12.02 0.03
CA LEU A 152 9.44 -10.67 -0.16
C LEU A 152 8.70 -10.54 -1.51
N THR A 153 9.09 -11.32 -2.54
CA THR A 153 8.33 -11.38 -3.81
C THR A 153 6.95 -12.00 -3.60
N LYS A 154 6.81 -13.03 -2.76
CA LYS A 154 5.47 -13.56 -2.41
C LYS A 154 4.62 -12.50 -1.73
N GLN A 155 5.18 -11.79 -0.76
CA GLN A 155 4.49 -10.68 -0.09
C GLN A 155 4.12 -9.56 -1.07
N LEU A 156 4.96 -9.26 -2.06
CA LEU A 156 4.62 -8.30 -3.12
C LEU A 156 3.39 -8.73 -3.92
N LEU A 157 3.26 -10.02 -4.25
CA LEU A 157 2.08 -10.53 -4.96
C LEU A 157 0.80 -10.38 -4.12
N GLU A 158 0.89 -10.54 -2.79
CA GLU A 158 -0.23 -10.27 -1.89
C GLU A 158 -0.60 -8.78 -1.86
N VAL A 159 0.41 -7.89 -1.85
CA VAL A 159 0.24 -6.43 -1.94
C VAL A 159 -0.46 -6.05 -3.25
N GLU A 160 0.01 -6.55 -4.40
CA GLU A 160 -0.61 -6.30 -5.70
C GLU A 160 -2.07 -6.81 -5.75
N TYR A 161 -2.32 -7.99 -5.22
CA TYR A 161 -3.68 -8.54 -5.15
C TYR A 161 -4.61 -7.66 -4.32
N ALA A 162 -4.16 -7.21 -3.14
CA ALA A 162 -4.93 -6.37 -2.25
C ALA A 162 -5.23 -4.99 -2.89
N ASP A 163 -4.23 -4.36 -3.52
CA ASP A 163 -4.37 -3.10 -4.25
C ASP A 163 -5.40 -3.21 -5.39
N ILE A 164 -5.24 -4.21 -6.26
CA ILE A 164 -6.14 -4.42 -7.40
C ILE A 164 -7.57 -4.71 -6.92
N SER A 165 -7.72 -5.53 -5.88
CA SER A 165 -9.04 -5.86 -5.32
C SER A 165 -9.76 -4.65 -4.73
N ALA A 166 -9.04 -3.60 -4.35
CA ALA A 166 -9.59 -2.36 -3.81
C ALA A 166 -9.91 -1.29 -4.87
N GLN A 167 -9.58 -1.51 -6.14
CA GLN A 167 -9.76 -0.50 -7.19
C GLN A 167 -11.21 -0.31 -7.63
N SER A 168 -12.07 -1.35 -7.54
CA SER A 168 -13.47 -1.27 -7.95
C SER A 168 -14.37 -2.16 -7.09
N GLU A 169 -15.68 -1.81 -7.00
CA GLU A 169 -16.70 -2.65 -6.38
C GLU A 169 -16.95 -3.96 -7.14
N TYR A 170 -16.49 -4.05 -8.39
CA TYR A 170 -16.52 -5.26 -9.19
C TYR A 170 -15.14 -5.91 -9.19
N PRO A 171 -14.93 -6.99 -8.43
CA PRO A 171 -13.68 -7.72 -8.51
C PRO A 171 -13.53 -8.25 -9.94
N VAL A 172 -12.55 -7.74 -10.66
CA VAL A 172 -12.14 -8.34 -11.93
C VAL A 172 -11.74 -9.77 -11.60
N SER A 173 -12.41 -10.76 -12.19
CA SER A 173 -12.12 -12.17 -11.93
C SER A 173 -10.74 -12.51 -12.48
N TYR A 174 -9.72 -12.33 -11.67
CA TYR A 174 -8.37 -12.82 -11.95
C TYR A 174 -8.30 -14.33 -11.64
N THR A 175 -8.78 -15.14 -12.59
CA THR A 175 -8.76 -16.60 -12.48
C THR A 175 -7.38 -17.23 -12.72
N HIS A 176 -6.29 -16.47 -12.78
CA HIS A 176 -4.97 -17.01 -13.15
C HIS A 176 -3.76 -16.53 -12.33
N LEU A 177 -3.93 -16.24 -11.03
CA LEU A 177 -2.78 -16.15 -10.11
C LEU A 177 -2.63 -17.45 -9.32
N THR A 178 -2.51 -18.57 -10.01
CA THR A 178 -1.96 -19.77 -9.41
C THR A 178 -0.44 -19.66 -9.42
N LEU A 179 0.16 -19.54 -8.24
CA LEU A 179 1.60 -19.77 -8.07
C LEU A 179 1.94 -21.13 -8.69
N PRO A 180 3.00 -21.23 -9.51
CA PRO A 180 3.48 -22.52 -9.94
C PRO A 180 3.94 -23.32 -8.73
N THR A 181 3.22 -24.40 -8.42
CA THR A 181 3.44 -25.26 -7.25
C THR A 181 4.64 -26.19 -7.37
N LYS A 182 5.50 -26.01 -8.37
CA LYS A 182 6.78 -26.75 -8.50
C LYS A 182 7.82 -25.88 -9.22
N LEU A 183 8.87 -25.59 -8.52
CA LEU A 183 10.22 -25.44 -9.05
C LEU A 183 10.96 -26.74 -8.89
#